data_8b3ca7317b90fce4f2fdbed10caf25a6
#
_entry.id   8b3ca7317b90fce4f2fdbed10caf25a6
#
_cell.length_a   1.000
_cell.length_b   1.000
_cell.length_c   1.000
_cell.angle_alpha   90.00
_cell.angle_beta   90.00
_cell.angle_gamma   90.00
#
_symmetry.space_group_name_H-M   'P 1'
#
loop_
_entity.id
_entity.type
_entity.pdbx_description
1 polymer ?
#
loop_
_entity_poly.entity_id
_entity_poly.type
_entity_poly.pdbx_seq_one_letter_code
_entity_poly.pdbx_strand_id
1 'polypeptide(L)'
;MSLERRARAYIAAVEGGATGDELAGFYHPDAIQDEYPNRLFPAGARRDLDAILEGAERGQKLMARQIFDIHTVTEVGDRVILEMTWTGHLAVPVGTTRAGDTMRARFCRVIEFEDGQIIRQRNYDCFDPF
;
A
#
# COMPACT_ATOMS: atom_id res chain seq x y z
N MET A 1 3.47 8.69 -20.72
CA MET A 1 4.00 8.12 -19.45
C MET A 1 3.50 6.71 -19.32
N SER A 2 4.36 5.76 -19.01
CA SER A 2 3.91 4.40 -18.78
C SER A 2 3.22 4.29 -17.42
N LEU A 3 2.25 3.39 -17.31
CA LEU A 3 1.58 3.13 -16.04
C LEU A 3 2.52 2.44 -15.06
N GLU A 4 3.47 1.65 -15.56
CA GLU A 4 4.52 1.07 -14.70
C GLU A 4 5.28 2.16 -13.97
N ARG A 5 5.71 3.21 -14.66
CA ARG A 5 6.43 4.32 -14.04
C ARG A 5 5.56 5.01 -12.99
N ARG A 6 4.27 5.21 -13.30
CA ARG A 6 3.32 5.83 -12.37
C ARG A 6 3.13 4.97 -11.13
N ALA A 7 3.00 3.65 -11.31
CA ALA A 7 2.86 2.71 -10.18
C ALA A 7 4.12 2.70 -9.30
N ARG A 8 5.31 2.71 -9.91
CA ARG A 8 6.56 2.78 -9.14
C ARG A 8 6.67 4.09 -8.36
N ALA A 9 6.27 5.21 -8.95
CA ALA A 9 6.26 6.51 -8.27
C ALA A 9 5.30 6.49 -7.08
N TYR A 10 4.14 5.86 -7.23
CA TYR A 10 3.18 5.69 -6.15
C TYR A 10 3.78 4.87 -4.99
N ILE A 11 4.40 3.74 -5.28
CA ILE A 11 5.03 2.91 -4.24
C ILE A 11 6.16 3.68 -3.53
N ALA A 12 6.96 4.43 -4.28
CA ALA A 12 8.02 5.26 -3.68
C ALA A 12 7.44 6.33 -2.75
N ALA A 13 6.32 6.95 -3.13
CA ALA A 13 5.65 7.93 -2.28
C ALA A 13 5.13 7.29 -1.00
N VAL A 14 4.50 6.12 -1.09
CA VAL A 14 4.02 5.36 0.09
C VAL A 14 5.19 4.99 0.99
N GLU A 15 6.29 4.50 0.41
CA GLU A 15 7.50 4.15 1.16
C GLU A 15 8.05 5.37 1.91
N GLY A 16 8.01 6.52 1.30
CA GLY A 16 8.45 7.78 1.90
C GLY A 16 7.48 8.36 2.93
N GLY A 17 6.33 7.72 3.16
CA GLY A 17 5.36 8.17 4.15
C GLY A 17 4.42 9.26 3.66
N ALA A 18 4.16 9.35 2.35
CA ALA A 18 3.26 10.34 1.79
C ALA A 18 1.86 10.26 2.40
N THR A 19 1.29 11.42 2.69
CA THR A 19 -0.06 11.58 3.24
C THR A 19 -0.73 12.78 2.56
N GLY A 20 -2.01 13.02 2.88
CA GLY A 20 -2.71 14.22 2.43
C GLY A 20 -2.66 14.41 0.91
N ASP A 21 -2.45 15.65 0.48
CA ASP A 21 -2.50 16.03 -0.92
C ASP A 21 -1.43 15.33 -1.79
N GLU A 22 -0.26 15.07 -1.22
CA GLU A 22 0.81 14.37 -1.94
C GLU A 22 0.35 12.96 -2.33
N LEU A 23 -0.27 12.23 -1.41
CA LEU A 23 -0.78 10.90 -1.70
C LEU A 23 -2.04 10.96 -2.57
N ALA A 24 -2.95 11.89 -2.28
CA ALA A 24 -4.20 12.04 -3.03
C ALA A 24 -3.97 12.27 -4.53
N GLY A 25 -2.87 12.90 -4.90
CA GLY A 25 -2.54 13.16 -6.30
C GLY A 25 -2.36 11.91 -7.17
N PHE A 26 -2.16 10.74 -6.55
CA PHE A 26 -2.06 9.48 -7.27
C PHE A 26 -3.43 8.85 -7.57
N TYR A 27 -4.47 9.27 -6.85
CA TYR A 27 -5.77 8.63 -6.88
C TYR A 27 -6.80 9.45 -7.64
N HIS A 28 -7.69 8.72 -8.34
CA HIS A 28 -8.92 9.29 -8.87
C HIS A 28 -9.84 9.63 -7.69
N PRO A 29 -10.66 10.71 -7.79
CA PRO A 29 -11.60 11.07 -6.70
C PRO A 29 -12.55 9.94 -6.30
N ASP A 30 -12.89 9.05 -7.25
CA ASP A 30 -13.79 7.92 -7.02
C ASP A 30 -13.05 6.62 -6.75
N ALA A 31 -11.77 6.68 -6.35
CA ALA A 31 -10.96 5.50 -6.11
C ALA A 31 -11.55 4.60 -5.03
N ILE A 32 -11.42 3.30 -5.24
CA ILE A 32 -11.76 2.27 -4.26
C ILE A 32 -10.56 1.35 -4.07
N GLN A 33 -10.19 1.13 -2.81
CA GLN A 33 -9.13 0.22 -2.43
C GLN A 33 -9.74 -0.91 -1.60
N ASP A 34 -9.54 -2.14 -2.06
CA ASP A 34 -9.90 -3.34 -1.30
C ASP A 34 -8.63 -3.94 -0.70
N GLU A 35 -8.60 -4.03 0.61
CA GLU A 35 -7.58 -4.79 1.33
C GLU A 35 -8.23 -6.09 1.75
N TYR A 36 -7.73 -7.20 1.18
CA TYR A 36 -8.31 -8.50 1.50
C TYR A 36 -7.84 -8.98 2.88
N PRO A 37 -8.64 -9.84 3.54
CA PRO A 37 -8.34 -10.30 4.91
C PRO A 37 -6.89 -10.75 5.06
N ASN A 38 -6.26 -10.22 6.08
CA ASN A 38 -4.88 -10.52 6.42
C ASN A 38 -4.68 -10.38 7.93
N ARG A 39 -3.46 -10.60 8.39
CA ARG A 39 -3.19 -10.62 9.82
C ARG A 39 -3.38 -9.28 10.52
N LEU A 40 -3.15 -8.15 9.82
CA LEU A 40 -3.40 -6.82 10.37
C LEU A 40 -4.87 -6.44 10.30
N PHE A 41 -5.55 -6.87 9.24
CA PHE A 41 -6.96 -6.59 9.01
C PHE A 41 -7.70 -7.91 8.76
N PRO A 42 -8.03 -8.67 9.85
CA PRO A 42 -8.61 -10.01 9.68
C PRO A 42 -9.94 -10.04 8.91
N ALA A 43 -10.71 -8.96 8.96
CA ALA A 43 -11.96 -8.83 8.21
C ALA A 43 -11.76 -8.18 6.83
N GLY A 44 -10.53 -7.79 6.50
CA GLY A 44 -10.27 -6.95 5.33
C GLY A 44 -10.77 -5.53 5.54
N ALA A 45 -10.67 -4.72 4.49
CA ALA A 45 -11.16 -3.35 4.52
C ALA A 45 -11.45 -2.89 3.10
N ARG A 46 -12.53 -2.12 2.94
CA ARG A 46 -12.81 -1.43 1.68
C ARG A 46 -12.81 0.06 1.95
N ARG A 47 -12.01 0.80 1.19
CA ARG A 47 -11.78 2.23 1.44
C ARG A 47 -12.07 3.05 0.20
N ASP A 48 -12.78 4.16 0.40
CA ASP A 48 -12.82 5.25 -0.58
C ASP A 48 -11.56 6.13 -0.39
N LEU A 49 -11.46 7.22 -1.15
CA LEU A 49 -10.27 8.07 -1.09
C LEU A 49 -10.04 8.64 0.31
N ASP A 50 -11.08 9.14 0.97
CA ASP A 50 -10.94 9.70 2.32
C ASP A 50 -10.42 8.65 3.31
N ALA A 51 -10.94 7.44 3.25
CA ALA A 51 -10.51 6.34 4.11
C ALA A 51 -9.08 5.90 3.79
N ILE A 52 -8.68 5.94 2.51
CA ILE A 52 -7.28 5.66 2.11
C ILE A 52 -6.33 6.67 2.75
N LEU A 53 -6.67 7.95 2.67
CA LEU A 53 -5.82 9.02 3.22
C LEU A 53 -5.73 8.94 4.75
N GLU A 54 -6.83 8.66 5.42
CA GLU A 54 -6.84 8.44 6.87
C GLU A 54 -5.99 7.23 7.26
N GLY A 55 -6.09 6.15 6.48
CA GLY A 55 -5.29 4.95 6.70
C GLY A 55 -3.80 5.20 6.57
N ALA A 56 -3.41 6.03 5.61
CA ALA A 56 -2.01 6.40 5.42
C ALA A 56 -1.46 7.16 6.64
N GLU A 57 -2.24 8.08 7.20
CA GLU A 57 -1.84 8.82 8.41
C GLU A 57 -1.69 7.90 9.60
N ARG A 58 -2.61 6.94 9.78
CA ARG A 58 -2.51 5.95 10.86
C ARG A 58 -1.30 5.05 10.68
N GLY A 59 -1.05 4.60 9.45
CA GLY A 59 0.09 3.74 9.13
C GLY A 59 1.42 4.43 9.43
N GLN A 60 1.52 5.71 9.17
CA GLN A 60 2.73 6.48 9.44
C GLN A 60 3.06 6.56 10.94
N LYS A 61 2.05 6.53 11.80
CA LYS A 61 2.24 6.51 13.25
C LYS A 61 2.66 5.13 13.77
N LEU A 62 2.29 4.07 13.06
CA LEU A 62 2.65 2.69 13.45
C LEU A 62 4.07 2.34 13.05
N MET A 63 4.55 2.85 11.93
CA MET A 63 5.83 2.48 11.33
C MET A 63 6.85 3.60 11.50
N ALA A 64 7.99 3.28 12.11
CA ALA A 64 9.14 4.19 12.12
C ALA A 64 9.74 4.27 10.71
N ARG A 65 9.72 3.15 9.98
CA ARG A 65 10.27 3.03 8.64
C ARG A 65 9.61 1.86 7.92
N GLN A 66 9.46 1.96 6.60
CA GLN A 66 9.03 0.83 5.77
C GLN A 66 9.82 0.79 4.48
N ILE A 67 9.99 -0.41 3.95
CA ILE A 67 10.74 -0.66 2.73
C ILE A 67 9.88 -1.53 1.82
N PHE A 68 9.73 -1.12 0.56
CA PHE A 68 9.06 -1.89 -0.49
C PHE A 68 10.12 -2.35 -1.49
N ASP A 69 10.38 -3.64 -1.51
CA ASP A 69 11.32 -4.24 -2.46
C ASP A 69 10.51 -4.86 -3.60
N ILE A 70 10.46 -4.18 -4.74
CA ILE A 70 9.66 -4.59 -5.90
C ILE A 70 10.42 -5.67 -6.66
N HIS A 71 9.81 -6.84 -6.82
CA HIS A 71 10.40 -7.97 -7.55
C HIS A 71 9.93 -8.02 -8.99
N THR A 72 8.64 -7.85 -9.21
CA THR A 72 8.05 -7.88 -10.56
C THR A 72 7.05 -6.77 -10.73
N VAL A 73 6.98 -6.24 -11.95
CA VAL A 73 5.96 -5.29 -12.37
C VAL A 73 5.44 -5.74 -13.72
N THR A 74 4.13 -5.92 -13.82
CA THR A 74 3.47 -6.34 -15.06
C THR A 74 2.42 -5.30 -15.42
N GLU A 75 2.55 -4.70 -16.59
CA GLU A 75 1.57 -3.75 -17.11
C GLU A 75 0.77 -4.42 -18.22
N VAL A 76 -0.56 -4.44 -18.10
CA VAL A 76 -1.49 -4.99 -19.07
C VAL A 76 -2.65 -4.03 -19.24
N GLY A 77 -2.73 -3.35 -20.39
CA GLY A 77 -3.77 -2.34 -20.62
C GLY A 77 -3.67 -1.20 -19.60
N ASP A 78 -4.74 -0.97 -18.88
CA ASP A 78 -4.82 0.06 -17.83
C ASP A 78 -4.49 -0.49 -16.43
N ARG A 79 -3.92 -1.68 -16.35
CA ARG A 79 -3.65 -2.38 -15.10
C ARG A 79 -2.16 -2.60 -14.89
N VAL A 80 -1.71 -2.41 -13.65
CA VAL A 80 -0.34 -2.76 -13.24
C VAL A 80 -0.41 -3.70 -12.04
N ILE A 81 0.34 -4.79 -12.11
CA ILE A 81 0.45 -5.77 -11.03
C ILE A 81 1.87 -5.71 -10.48
N LEU A 82 2.00 -5.49 -9.19
CA LEU A 82 3.31 -5.45 -8.51
C LEU A 82 3.39 -6.58 -7.50
N GLU A 83 4.50 -7.31 -7.53
CA GLU A 83 4.84 -8.28 -6.49
C GLU A 83 6.04 -7.75 -5.72
N MET A 84 5.93 -7.69 -4.40
CA MET A 84 6.90 -7.00 -3.54
C MET A 84 7.12 -7.76 -2.24
N THR A 85 8.30 -7.58 -1.65
CA THR A 85 8.53 -7.88 -0.24
C THR A 85 8.45 -6.55 0.52
N TRP A 86 7.63 -6.53 1.55
CA TRP A 86 7.50 -5.37 2.43
C TRP A 86 8.17 -5.67 3.77
N THR A 87 8.89 -4.69 4.30
CA THR A 87 9.49 -4.74 5.62
C THR A 87 9.08 -3.47 6.36
N GLY A 88 8.49 -3.64 7.54
CA GLY A 88 8.10 -2.52 8.40
C GLY A 88 8.86 -2.58 9.72
N HIS A 89 9.42 -1.44 10.13
CA HIS A 89 10.05 -1.27 11.43
C HIS A 89 9.05 -0.54 12.32
N LEU A 90 8.59 -1.20 13.38
CA LEU A 90 7.50 -0.70 14.21
C LEU A 90 7.94 0.47 15.10
N ALA A 91 7.13 1.54 15.11
CA ALA A 91 7.28 2.64 16.05
C ALA A 91 6.58 2.34 17.38
N VAL A 92 5.52 1.51 17.32
CA VAL A 92 4.68 1.15 18.46
C VAL A 92 4.39 -0.35 18.42
N PRO A 93 3.99 -0.98 19.55
CA PRO A 93 3.60 -2.39 19.53
C PRO A 93 2.37 -2.66 18.63
N VAL A 94 2.39 -3.79 17.92
CA VAL A 94 1.26 -4.29 17.12
C VAL A 94 1.09 -5.77 17.44
N GLY A 95 -0.08 -6.17 17.93
CA GLY A 95 -0.33 -7.55 18.35
C GLY A 95 0.63 -7.97 19.46
N THR A 96 1.39 -9.05 19.23
CA THR A 96 2.38 -9.57 20.18
C THR A 96 3.78 -8.96 19.99
N THR A 97 3.95 -8.03 19.07
CA THR A 97 5.22 -7.38 18.78
C THR A 97 5.50 -6.21 19.73
N ARG A 98 6.70 -5.68 19.64
CA ARG A 98 7.14 -4.50 20.42
C ARG A 98 7.60 -3.38 19.48
N ALA A 99 7.65 -2.16 20.03
CA ALA A 99 8.31 -1.06 19.33
C ALA A 99 9.76 -1.46 19.00
N GLY A 100 10.20 -1.19 17.77
CA GLY A 100 11.52 -1.57 17.29
C GLY A 100 11.57 -2.92 16.59
N ASP A 101 10.54 -3.76 16.75
CA ASP A 101 10.45 -5.04 16.03
C ASP A 101 10.25 -4.81 14.52
N THR A 102 10.63 -5.80 13.74
CA THR A 102 10.48 -5.81 12.30
C THR A 102 9.34 -6.75 11.90
N MET A 103 8.44 -6.26 11.06
CA MET A 103 7.42 -7.06 10.40
C MET A 103 7.82 -7.27 8.94
N ARG A 104 7.45 -8.42 8.39
CA ARG A 104 7.72 -8.72 6.99
C ARG A 104 6.49 -9.33 6.33
N ALA A 105 6.29 -9.01 5.06
CA ALA A 105 5.16 -9.51 4.30
C ALA A 105 5.51 -9.60 2.81
N ARG A 106 4.74 -10.41 2.10
CA ARG A 106 4.73 -10.38 0.64
C ARG A 106 3.44 -9.73 0.20
N PHE A 107 3.59 -8.70 -0.63
CA PHE A 107 2.47 -7.94 -1.13
C PHE A 107 2.30 -8.18 -2.63
N CYS A 108 1.06 -8.39 -3.04
CA CYS A 108 0.66 -8.30 -4.43
C CYS A 108 -0.38 -7.19 -4.54
N ARG A 109 -0.07 -6.17 -5.34
CA ARG A 109 -0.96 -5.04 -5.56
C ARG A 109 -1.42 -5.05 -7.01
N VAL A 110 -2.74 -5.09 -7.21
CA VAL A 110 -3.34 -4.98 -8.53
C VAL A 110 -3.95 -3.59 -8.61
N ILE A 111 -3.41 -2.75 -9.50
CA ILE A 111 -3.78 -1.35 -9.60
C ILE A 111 -4.36 -1.08 -10.98
N GLU A 112 -5.58 -0.57 -11.04
CA GLU A 112 -6.23 -0.14 -12.27
C GLU A 112 -6.25 1.37 -12.33
N PHE A 113 -5.90 1.92 -13.50
CA PHE A 113 -5.77 3.35 -13.71
C PHE A 113 -6.86 3.87 -14.65
N GLU A 114 -7.29 5.10 -14.42
CA GLU A 114 -8.13 5.87 -15.32
C GLU A 114 -7.53 7.27 -15.41
N ASP A 115 -7.22 7.71 -16.62
CA ASP A 115 -6.57 9.01 -16.86
C ASP A 115 -5.29 9.20 -16.03
N GLY A 116 -4.51 8.14 -15.88
CA GLY A 116 -3.26 8.17 -15.13
C GLY A 116 -3.41 8.18 -13.61
N GLN A 117 -4.62 8.05 -13.10
CA GLN A 117 -4.92 8.02 -11.66
C GLN A 117 -5.46 6.66 -11.24
N ILE A 118 -5.14 6.25 -10.03
CA ILE A 118 -5.59 4.98 -9.49
C ILE A 118 -7.10 5.04 -9.24
N ILE A 119 -7.87 4.21 -9.95
CA ILE A 119 -9.33 4.13 -9.79
C ILE A 119 -9.74 2.90 -8.98
N ARG A 120 -8.99 1.80 -9.08
CA ARG A 120 -9.20 0.57 -8.32
C ARG A 120 -7.88 0.01 -7.87
N GLN A 121 -7.83 -0.46 -6.64
CA GLN A 121 -6.64 -1.11 -6.10
C GLN A 121 -7.07 -2.29 -5.24
N ARG A 122 -6.42 -3.43 -5.45
CA ARG A 122 -6.63 -4.62 -4.63
C ARG A 122 -5.31 -5.02 -4.00
N ASN A 123 -5.32 -5.15 -2.69
CA ASN A 123 -4.16 -5.48 -1.88
C ASN A 123 -4.28 -6.91 -1.37
N TYR A 124 -3.34 -7.76 -1.79
CA TYR A 124 -3.19 -9.13 -1.32
C TYR A 124 -1.94 -9.17 -0.46
N ASP A 125 -2.10 -9.06 0.84
CA ASP A 125 -0.99 -8.91 1.79
C ASP A 125 -0.83 -10.18 2.61
N CYS A 126 0.31 -10.85 2.46
CA CYS A 126 0.63 -12.10 3.13
C CYS A 126 1.73 -11.83 4.16
N PHE A 127 1.32 -11.61 5.42
CA PHE A 127 2.26 -11.33 6.51
C PHE A 127 2.92 -12.60 7.02
N ASP A 128 4.22 -12.51 7.31
CA ASP A 128 4.89 -13.52 8.11
C ASP A 128 4.24 -13.52 9.52
N PRO A 129 4.27 -14.66 10.23
CA PRO A 129 3.67 -14.74 11.57
C PRO A 129 4.24 -13.69 12.55
N PHE A 130 3.34 -13.13 13.33
CA PHE A 130 3.69 -12.21 14.42
C PHE A 130 2.66 -12.27 15.53
#